data_c4b043ee6c747bbbf499e769cfc440b0
#
_entry.id   c4b043ee6c747bbbf499e769cfc440b0
#
_cell.length_a   1.000
_cell.length_b   1.000
_cell.length_c   1.000
_cell.angle_alpha   90.00
_cell.angle_beta   90.00
_cell.angle_gamma   90.00
#
_symmetry.space_group_name_H-M   'P 1'
#
loop_
_entity.id
_entity.type
_entity.pdbx_description
1 polymer ?
#
loop_
_entity_poly.entity_id
_entity_poly.type
_entity_poly.pdbx_seq_one_letter_code
_entity_poly.pdbx_strand_id
1 'polypeptide(L)'
;MNIPTGRPAILLVDDDPDILTTLHDLLEHDGFLVTGVSTCRGALSQIKTAKFAAVLLDSGLPDGDGISALETIQTLAPSLPVIILTAFTSQDHRAKSLSRGAFSYLTKPYNRDELRTVLRRAVEMSRPPEPPDS
;
A
#
# COMPACT_ATOMS: atom_id res chain seq x y z
N MET A 1 -1.30 12.13 29.29
CA MET A 1 -2.09 12.25 28.12
C MET A 1 -1.51 11.53 26.93
N ASN A 2 -2.30 10.80 26.34
CA ASN A 2 -1.87 10.07 25.21
C ASN A 2 -2.11 10.86 23.94
N ILE A 3 -1.04 11.24 23.30
CA ILE A 3 -1.17 11.88 22.03
C ILE A 3 -1.27 10.80 20.99
N PRO A 4 -2.36 10.78 20.27
CA PRO A 4 -2.46 9.80 19.22
C PRO A 4 -1.28 10.01 18.32
N THR A 5 -0.50 9.05 18.22
CA THR A 5 0.52 9.04 17.23
C THR A 5 -0.09 9.04 15.88
N GLY A 6 -1.32 8.72 15.82
CA GLY A 6 -2.30 8.93 14.81
C GLY A 6 -1.95 8.86 13.36
N ARG A 7 -0.69 8.97 13.01
CA ARG A 7 -0.32 8.95 11.59
C ARG A 7 -0.17 7.51 11.13
N PRO A 8 -1.10 7.03 10.30
CA PRO A 8 -0.99 5.66 9.78
C PRO A 8 0.26 5.49 8.94
N ALA A 9 0.94 4.38 9.11
CA ALA A 9 2.15 4.08 8.38
C ALA A 9 1.83 3.40 7.05
N ILE A 10 2.34 3.95 5.98
CA ILE A 10 2.14 3.45 4.62
C ILE A 10 3.49 2.98 4.07
N LEU A 11 3.51 1.78 3.52
CA LEU A 11 4.67 1.29 2.79
C LEU A 11 4.46 1.55 1.31
N LEU A 12 5.36 2.31 0.72
CA LEU A 12 5.30 2.68 -0.69
C LEU A 12 6.38 1.92 -1.44
N VAL A 13 5.99 1.10 -2.41
CA VAL A 13 6.91 0.23 -3.14
C VAL A 13 6.87 0.59 -4.61
N ASP A 14 7.93 1.23 -5.10
CA ASP A 14 8.03 1.67 -6.49
C ASP A 14 9.52 1.86 -6.82
N ASP A 15 9.94 1.39 -7.99
CA ASP A 15 11.36 1.52 -8.37
C ASP A 15 11.72 2.86 -8.98
N ASP A 16 10.75 3.72 -9.23
CA ASP A 16 10.99 5.05 -9.79
C ASP A 16 11.24 6.04 -8.64
N PRO A 17 12.46 6.59 -8.53
CA PRO A 17 12.78 7.50 -7.42
C PRO A 17 11.95 8.79 -7.45
N ASP A 18 11.52 9.25 -8.61
CA ASP A 18 10.69 10.44 -8.71
C ASP A 18 9.29 10.17 -8.16
N ILE A 19 8.75 9.00 -8.43
CA ILE A 19 7.46 8.61 -7.89
C ILE A 19 7.55 8.44 -6.38
N LEU A 20 8.61 7.79 -5.88
CA LEU A 20 8.81 7.65 -4.44
C LEU A 20 8.84 9.01 -3.76
N THR A 21 9.60 9.96 -4.29
CA THR A 21 9.70 11.29 -3.71
C THR A 21 8.38 12.02 -3.76
N THR A 22 7.72 12.01 -4.91
CA THR A 22 6.47 12.76 -5.11
C THR A 22 5.36 12.20 -4.22
N LEU A 23 5.20 10.90 -4.20
CA LEU A 23 4.16 10.28 -3.38
C LEU A 23 4.47 10.38 -1.89
N HIS A 24 5.74 10.26 -1.52
CA HIS A 24 6.14 10.43 -0.13
C HIS A 24 5.69 11.81 0.37
N ASP A 25 6.02 12.86 -0.38
CA ASP A 25 5.69 14.21 0.03
C ASP A 25 4.18 14.43 0.07
N LEU A 26 3.47 13.94 -0.94
CA LEU A 26 2.02 14.06 -1.02
C LEU A 26 1.33 13.38 0.15
N LEU A 27 1.73 12.16 0.45
CA LEU A 27 1.08 11.37 1.49
C LEU A 27 1.46 11.87 2.89
N GLU A 28 2.68 12.35 3.08
CA GLU A 28 3.07 12.99 4.33
C GLU A 28 2.23 14.23 4.59
N HIS A 29 2.01 15.02 3.53
CA HIS A 29 1.13 16.19 3.62
C HIS A 29 -0.29 15.81 4.00
N ASP A 30 -0.75 14.65 3.54
CA ASP A 30 -2.09 14.16 3.84
C ASP A 30 -2.21 13.49 5.23
N GLY A 31 -1.13 13.45 5.98
CA GLY A 31 -1.16 12.94 7.36
C GLY A 31 -0.71 11.51 7.55
N PHE A 32 -0.09 10.90 6.55
CA PHE A 32 0.44 9.55 6.66
C PHE A 32 1.94 9.58 6.98
N LEU A 33 2.43 8.53 7.60
CA LEU A 33 3.87 8.27 7.70
C LEU A 33 4.25 7.33 6.57
N VAL A 34 5.26 7.69 5.78
CA VAL A 34 5.57 6.93 4.57
C VAL A 34 6.98 6.36 4.64
N THR A 35 7.09 5.07 4.38
CA THR A 35 8.37 4.41 4.16
C THR A 35 8.40 3.97 2.71
N GLY A 36 9.40 4.43 1.96
CA GLY A 36 9.55 4.09 0.56
C GLY A 36 10.63 3.05 0.36
N VAL A 37 10.34 2.05 -0.46
CA VAL A 37 11.33 1.05 -0.88
C VAL A 37 11.20 0.84 -2.38
N SER A 38 12.28 0.36 -3.01
CA SER A 38 12.33 0.26 -4.45
C SER A 38 12.28 -1.18 -5.00
N THR A 39 12.18 -2.17 -4.12
CA THR A 39 12.20 -3.58 -4.52
C THR A 39 11.20 -4.38 -3.71
N CYS A 40 10.80 -5.54 -4.24
CA CYS A 40 9.98 -6.50 -3.50
C CYS A 40 10.70 -6.98 -2.24
N ARG A 41 11.98 -7.23 -2.35
CA ARG A 41 12.78 -7.68 -1.22
C ARG A 41 12.78 -6.65 -0.10
N GLY A 42 12.94 -5.38 -0.45
CA GLY A 42 12.88 -4.29 0.53
C GLY A 42 11.52 -4.21 1.20
N ALA A 43 10.45 -4.38 0.43
CA ALA A 43 9.09 -4.38 0.96
C ALA A 43 8.89 -5.49 1.97
N LEU A 44 9.29 -6.71 1.63
CA LEU A 44 9.13 -7.86 2.52
C LEU A 44 9.94 -7.69 3.80
N SER A 45 11.14 -7.15 3.69
CA SER A 45 11.97 -6.87 4.86
C SER A 45 11.28 -5.90 5.82
N GLN A 46 10.69 -4.83 5.27
CA GLN A 46 9.98 -3.85 6.09
C GLN A 46 8.75 -4.47 6.76
N ILE A 47 7.99 -5.27 6.05
CA ILE A 47 6.78 -5.89 6.58
C ILE A 47 7.09 -6.83 7.75
N LYS A 48 8.25 -7.49 7.70
CA LYS A 48 8.68 -8.38 8.78
C LYS A 48 9.07 -7.65 10.05
N THR A 49 9.51 -6.41 9.95
CA THR A 49 10.10 -5.68 11.07
C THR A 49 9.26 -4.50 11.56
N ALA A 50 8.27 -4.07 10.80
CA ALA A 50 7.46 -2.92 11.17
C ALA A 50 6.01 -3.18 10.82
N LYS A 51 5.11 -2.42 11.45
CA LYS A 51 3.68 -2.52 11.17
C LYS A 51 3.26 -1.39 10.25
N PHE A 52 2.50 -1.73 9.25
CA PHE A 52 1.95 -0.77 8.30
C PHE A 52 0.43 -0.87 8.27
N ALA A 53 -0.21 0.24 7.96
CA ALA A 53 -1.66 0.28 7.81
C ALA A 53 -2.11 -0.06 6.40
N ALA A 54 -1.25 0.15 5.41
CA ALA A 54 -1.52 -0.19 4.02
C ALA A 54 -0.23 -0.20 3.23
N VAL A 55 -0.28 -0.86 2.06
CA VAL A 55 0.85 -0.91 1.12
C VAL A 55 0.37 -0.37 -0.22
N LEU A 56 1.15 0.53 -0.81
CA LEU A 56 1.00 0.92 -2.21
C LEU A 56 2.08 0.20 -2.98
N LEU A 57 1.69 -0.69 -3.87
CA LEU A 57 2.60 -1.61 -4.54
C LEU A 57 2.57 -1.42 -6.04
N ASP A 58 3.69 -0.99 -6.61
CA ASP A 58 3.85 -0.95 -8.06
C ASP A 58 3.98 -2.38 -8.59
N SER A 59 3.31 -2.66 -9.69
CA SER A 59 3.30 -4.01 -10.26
C SER A 59 4.53 -4.33 -11.08
N GLY A 60 5.35 -3.34 -11.45
CA GLY A 60 6.50 -3.54 -12.33
C GLY A 60 7.83 -3.37 -11.63
N LEU A 61 8.08 -4.12 -10.58
CA LEU A 61 9.33 -4.01 -9.82
C LEU A 61 10.45 -4.82 -10.46
N PRO A 62 11.71 -4.40 -10.27
CA PRO A 62 12.84 -5.06 -10.92
C PRO A 62 13.09 -6.49 -10.46
N ASP A 63 12.71 -6.84 -9.22
CA ASP A 63 12.99 -8.15 -8.64
C ASP A 63 11.74 -9.03 -8.46
N GLY A 64 10.64 -8.68 -9.15
CA GLY A 64 9.45 -9.51 -9.10
C GLY A 64 8.23 -8.79 -9.64
N ASP A 65 7.19 -9.53 -9.94
CA ASP A 65 5.93 -8.92 -10.37
C ASP A 65 5.02 -8.63 -9.17
N GLY A 66 4.09 -7.71 -9.37
CA GLY A 66 3.21 -7.24 -8.31
C GLY A 66 2.30 -8.31 -7.74
N ILE A 67 1.87 -9.26 -8.58
CA ILE A 67 0.96 -10.31 -8.11
C ILE A 67 1.68 -11.29 -7.20
N SER A 68 2.91 -11.69 -7.57
CA SER A 68 3.71 -12.57 -6.71
C SER A 68 4.05 -11.89 -5.39
N ALA A 69 4.40 -10.60 -5.44
CA ALA A 69 4.67 -9.84 -4.24
C ALA A 69 3.41 -9.73 -3.36
N LEU A 70 2.26 -9.51 -3.96
CA LEU A 70 0.98 -9.46 -3.26
C LEU A 70 0.72 -10.76 -2.50
N GLU A 71 0.91 -11.89 -3.15
CA GLU A 71 0.69 -13.19 -2.52
C GLU A 71 1.61 -13.41 -1.33
N THR A 72 2.87 -13.02 -1.46
CA THR A 72 3.84 -13.13 -0.38
C THR A 72 3.47 -12.22 0.79
N ILE A 73 3.07 -10.99 0.50
CA ILE A 73 2.64 -10.05 1.53
C ILE A 73 1.42 -10.58 2.27
N GLN A 74 0.46 -11.14 1.54
CA GLN A 74 -0.74 -11.74 2.13
C GLN A 74 -0.40 -12.87 3.09
N THR A 75 0.61 -13.66 2.75
CA THR A 75 1.07 -14.75 3.61
C THR A 75 1.71 -14.22 4.89
N LEU A 76 2.53 -13.16 4.76
CA LEU A 76 3.23 -12.58 5.92
C LEU A 76 2.31 -11.73 6.79
N ALA A 77 1.36 -11.04 6.19
CA ALA A 77 0.50 -10.10 6.90
C ALA A 77 -0.91 -10.15 6.30
N PRO A 78 -1.71 -11.16 6.67
CA PRO A 78 -3.03 -11.38 6.03
C PRO A 78 -4.00 -10.22 6.16
N SER A 79 -3.85 -9.41 7.20
CA SER A 79 -4.75 -8.27 7.44
C SER A 79 -4.28 -6.98 6.79
N LEU A 80 -3.11 -6.97 6.19
CA LEU A 80 -2.53 -5.77 5.62
C LEU A 80 -3.10 -5.51 4.23
N PRO A 81 -3.85 -4.41 4.03
CA PRO A 81 -4.41 -4.13 2.71
C PRO A 81 -3.32 -3.67 1.75
N VAL A 82 -3.35 -4.20 0.54
CA VAL A 82 -2.41 -3.88 -0.52
C VAL A 82 -3.17 -3.25 -1.68
N ILE A 83 -2.72 -2.07 -2.09
CA ILE A 83 -3.27 -1.35 -3.24
C ILE A 83 -2.25 -1.45 -4.36
N ILE A 84 -2.65 -2.00 -5.50
CA ILE A 84 -1.78 -2.11 -6.67
C ILE A 84 -1.84 -0.81 -7.47
N LEU A 85 -0.67 -0.24 -7.75
CA LEU A 85 -0.54 0.89 -8.67
C LEU A 85 0.19 0.39 -9.91
N THR A 86 -0.38 0.57 -11.08
CA THR A 86 0.20 -0.05 -12.26
C THR A 86 -0.08 0.76 -13.52
N ALA A 87 0.82 0.64 -14.50
CA ALA A 87 0.60 1.15 -15.84
C ALA A 87 -0.25 0.19 -16.70
N PHE A 88 -0.46 -1.03 -16.23
CA PHE A 88 -1.25 -2.01 -16.99
C PHE A 88 -2.73 -1.71 -16.87
N THR A 89 -3.41 -1.69 -18.01
CA THR A 89 -4.85 -1.41 -18.08
C THR A 89 -5.67 -2.66 -18.38
N SER A 90 -5.03 -3.83 -18.45
CA SER A 90 -5.69 -5.08 -18.78
C SER A 90 -6.72 -5.45 -17.71
N GLN A 91 -7.92 -5.79 -18.14
CA GLN A 91 -8.97 -6.29 -17.26
C GLN A 91 -8.56 -7.60 -16.61
N ASP A 92 -7.84 -8.44 -17.32
CA ASP A 92 -7.37 -9.72 -16.79
C ASP A 92 -6.39 -9.50 -15.64
N HIS A 93 -5.46 -8.58 -15.79
CA HIS A 93 -4.50 -8.26 -14.74
C HIS A 93 -5.20 -7.69 -13.51
N ARG A 94 -6.16 -6.80 -13.73
CA ARG A 94 -6.97 -6.24 -12.65
C ARG A 94 -7.76 -7.33 -11.92
N ALA A 95 -8.47 -8.16 -12.67
CA ALA A 95 -9.27 -9.23 -12.08
C ALA A 95 -8.40 -10.22 -11.30
N LYS A 96 -7.23 -10.57 -11.85
CA LYS A 96 -6.30 -11.47 -11.19
C LYS A 96 -5.76 -10.87 -9.91
N SER A 97 -5.38 -9.59 -9.92
CA SER A 97 -4.89 -8.91 -8.72
C SER A 97 -5.93 -8.90 -7.62
N LEU A 98 -7.17 -8.55 -7.96
CA LEU A 98 -8.24 -8.48 -6.98
C LEU A 98 -8.60 -9.87 -6.45
N SER A 99 -8.61 -10.89 -7.32
CA SER A 99 -8.90 -12.26 -6.90
C SER A 99 -7.81 -12.84 -5.99
N ARG A 100 -6.59 -12.31 -6.08
CA ARG A 100 -5.48 -12.73 -5.23
C ARG A 100 -5.38 -11.93 -3.95
N GLY A 101 -6.35 -11.06 -3.68
CA GLY A 101 -6.47 -10.38 -2.41
C GLY A 101 -6.05 -8.92 -2.38
N ALA A 102 -5.78 -8.29 -3.54
CA ALA A 102 -5.53 -6.86 -3.54
C ALA A 102 -6.75 -6.12 -3.02
N PHE A 103 -6.53 -5.14 -2.16
CA PHE A 103 -7.61 -4.31 -1.64
C PHE A 103 -8.21 -3.45 -2.75
N SER A 104 -7.35 -2.89 -3.61
CA SER A 104 -7.78 -2.08 -4.72
C SER A 104 -6.71 -2.08 -5.80
N TYR A 105 -7.06 -1.56 -6.97
CA TYR A 105 -6.22 -1.57 -8.15
C TYR A 105 -6.40 -0.22 -8.85
N LEU A 106 -5.33 0.55 -8.96
CA LEU A 106 -5.35 1.85 -9.61
C LEU A 106 -4.40 1.86 -10.77
N THR A 107 -4.85 2.35 -11.92
CA THR A 107 -4.00 2.47 -13.12
C THR A 107 -3.36 3.85 -13.19
N LYS A 108 -2.12 3.89 -13.61
CA LYS A 108 -1.39 5.15 -13.83
C LYS A 108 -1.78 5.73 -15.19
N PRO A 109 -1.95 7.03 -15.31
CA PRO A 109 -1.91 8.01 -14.23
C PRO A 109 -3.19 7.94 -13.39
N TYR A 110 -3.02 8.02 -12.08
CA TYR A 110 -4.15 7.96 -11.16
C TYR A 110 -4.51 9.37 -10.69
N ASN A 111 -5.77 9.52 -10.25
CA ASN A 111 -6.25 10.75 -9.68
C ASN A 111 -5.84 10.82 -8.20
N ARG A 112 -5.34 11.98 -7.75
CA ARG A 112 -4.91 12.16 -6.35
C ARG A 112 -6.04 11.90 -5.36
N ASP A 113 -7.23 12.39 -5.67
CA ASP A 113 -8.37 12.21 -4.77
C ASP A 113 -8.80 10.75 -4.70
N GLU A 114 -8.72 10.04 -5.81
CA GLU A 114 -9.00 8.62 -5.85
C GLU A 114 -8.00 7.85 -5.00
N LEU A 115 -6.72 8.14 -5.14
CA LEU A 115 -5.68 7.50 -4.34
C LEU A 115 -5.89 7.77 -2.85
N ARG A 116 -6.17 9.01 -2.49
CA ARG A 116 -6.42 9.40 -1.11
C ARG A 116 -7.62 8.66 -0.53
N THR A 117 -8.70 8.58 -1.29
CA THR A 117 -9.92 7.91 -0.87
C THR A 117 -9.68 6.42 -0.63
N VAL A 118 -8.99 5.77 -1.55
CA VAL A 118 -8.69 4.34 -1.44
C VAL A 118 -7.78 4.08 -0.24
N LEU A 119 -6.76 4.93 -0.06
CA LEU A 119 -5.85 4.78 1.08
C LEU A 119 -6.57 4.92 2.42
N ARG A 120 -7.46 5.89 2.53
CA ARG A 120 -8.21 6.08 3.77
C ARG A 120 -9.09 4.88 4.07
N ARG A 121 -9.73 4.33 3.06
CA ARG A 121 -10.53 3.10 3.23
C ARG A 121 -9.66 1.93 3.68
N ALA A 122 -8.50 1.77 3.07
CA ALA A 122 -7.59 0.69 3.41
C ALA A 122 -7.12 0.82 4.86
N VAL A 123 -6.75 2.02 5.27
CA VAL A 123 -6.32 2.28 6.64
C VAL A 123 -7.43 1.98 7.64
N GLU A 124 -8.65 2.37 7.33
CA GLU A 124 -9.80 2.07 8.20
C GLU A 124 -10.04 0.57 8.33
N MET A 125 -9.89 -0.15 7.24
CA MET A 125 -10.07 -1.60 7.24
C MET A 125 -9.01 -2.32 8.08
N SER A 126 -7.79 -1.77 8.15
CA SER A 126 -6.72 -2.39 8.92
C SER A 126 -6.79 -2.07 10.42
N ARG A 127 -7.63 -1.11 10.81
CA ARG A 127 -7.78 -0.77 12.22
C ARG A 127 -8.54 -1.88 12.95
N PRO A 128 -8.08 -2.25 14.15
CA PRO A 128 -8.89 -3.14 14.96
C PRO A 128 -10.19 -2.41 15.37
N PRO A 129 -11.30 -3.14 15.51
CA PRO A 129 -12.53 -2.52 15.96
C PRO A 129 -12.35 -1.95 17.35
N GLU A 130 -12.97 -0.79 17.59
CA GLU A 130 -12.91 -0.19 18.91
C GLU A 130 -13.77 -0.98 19.89
N PRO A 131 -13.33 -1.10 21.16
CA PRO A 131 -14.16 -1.71 22.18
C PRO A 131 -15.47 -0.93 22.32
N PRO A 132 -16.60 -1.60 22.55
CA PRO A 132 -17.88 -0.93 22.58
C PRO A 132 -18.03 0.12 23.68
N ASP A 133 -17.26 0.03 24.71
CA ASP A 133 -17.37 0.94 25.85
C ASP A 133 -16.17 1.90 25.95
N SER A 134 -15.44 2.04 24.91
CA SER A 134 -14.29 2.95 24.93
C SER A 134 -14.69 4.37 24.56
#